data_9a7dcbc194daeb4bb1feea95ab2fe95a
#
_entry.id   9a7dcbc194daeb4bb1feea95ab2fe95a
#
_cell.length_a   1.000
_cell.length_b   1.000
_cell.length_c   1.000
_cell.angle_alpha   90.00
_cell.angle_beta   90.00
_cell.angle_gamma   90.00
#
_symmetry.space_group_name_H-M   'P 1'
#
loop_
_entity.id
_entity.type
_entity.pdbx_description
1 polymer ?
#
loop_
_entity_poly.entity_id
_entity_poly.type
_entity_poly.pdbx_seq_one_letter_code
_entity_poly.pdbx_strand_id
1 'polypeptide(L)'
;MIVFYRPDRDCVIRANRLARAWPCVVVDNTECVATSEQLGLDPQITYLANGANLGIATALNQGINCLKEAGCTCALLFDQDSEPSSQLLAELPAVLSVERVRNDRVALIGPAYEDLRLGGVAPFVRFGYLKLKRVQPTGQQPVEVDFLITSGSCLNLATWAAIGPMDESLFIDFVDLEWCVRARSKGYVVLGVPALRLSHELGGEPVQVFGRRYPGHSPVRHYYLFRNAVALIRRGYVPLSWKSTELVKMPIRLAIYGLFMRPRLAHLRMSLLGIWHGFIGRAGAL
;
A
#
# COMPACT_ATOMS: atom_id res chain seq x y z
N MET A 1 9.55 8.80 -0.25
CA MET A 1 9.87 8.07 1.01
C MET A 1 9.84 6.57 0.78
N ILE A 2 10.59 5.82 1.58
CA ILE A 2 10.69 4.35 1.49
C ILE A 2 10.51 3.79 2.89
N VAL A 3 9.79 2.67 3.02
CA VAL A 3 9.67 1.94 4.27
C VAL A 3 10.57 0.70 4.22
N PHE A 4 11.46 0.57 5.22
CA PHE A 4 12.32 -0.58 5.41
C PHE A 4 11.78 -1.51 6.50
N TYR A 5 12.00 -2.81 6.28
CA TYR A 5 11.84 -3.85 7.28
C TYR A 5 12.85 -4.96 6.97
N ARG A 6 13.88 -5.09 7.79
CA ARG A 6 15.01 -6.02 7.58
C ARG A 6 15.58 -5.90 6.16
N PRO A 7 16.03 -4.68 5.77
CA PRO A 7 16.48 -4.43 4.41
C PRO A 7 17.75 -5.24 4.09
N ASP A 8 17.81 -5.74 2.88
CA ASP A 8 19.04 -6.28 2.31
C ASP A 8 19.88 -5.16 1.65
N ARG A 9 21.04 -5.55 1.11
CA ARG A 9 21.94 -4.61 0.44
C ARG A 9 21.30 -3.93 -0.78
N ASP A 10 20.45 -4.64 -1.50
CA ASP A 10 19.82 -4.11 -2.71
C ASP A 10 18.77 -3.04 -2.36
N CYS A 11 18.06 -3.18 -1.24
CA CYS A 11 17.16 -2.16 -0.71
C CYS A 11 17.93 -0.85 -0.44
N VAL A 12 19.11 -0.92 0.17
CA VAL A 12 19.97 0.24 0.44
C VAL A 12 20.46 0.88 -0.86
N ILE A 13 20.89 0.09 -1.83
CA ILE A 13 21.34 0.59 -3.15
C ILE A 13 20.19 1.34 -3.85
N ARG A 14 18.96 0.81 -3.80
CA ARG A 14 17.78 1.47 -4.38
C ARG A 14 17.49 2.81 -3.68
N ALA A 15 17.51 2.84 -2.35
CA ALA A 15 17.30 4.06 -1.58
C ALA A 15 18.35 5.14 -1.92
N ASN A 16 19.63 4.77 -1.95
CA ASN A 16 20.72 5.67 -2.31
C ASN A 16 20.60 6.21 -3.74
N ARG A 17 20.13 5.37 -4.69
CA ARG A 17 19.86 5.82 -6.06
C ARG A 17 18.78 6.88 -6.12
N LEU A 18 17.69 6.72 -5.35
CA LEU A 18 16.60 7.69 -5.29
C LEU A 18 17.01 9.00 -4.60
N ALA A 19 17.84 8.92 -3.57
CA ALA A 19 18.33 10.09 -2.83
C ALA A 19 19.20 11.04 -3.66
N ARG A 20 19.84 10.56 -4.71
CA ARG A 20 20.67 11.41 -5.60
C ARG A 20 19.86 12.46 -6.37
N ALA A 21 18.58 12.23 -6.58
CA ALA A 21 17.72 13.08 -7.40
C ALA A 21 16.60 13.77 -6.60
N TRP A 22 16.25 13.22 -5.44
CA TRP A 22 15.07 13.65 -4.67
C TRP A 22 15.34 13.67 -3.17
N PRO A 23 14.76 14.60 -2.40
CA PRO A 23 14.72 14.49 -0.94
C PRO A 23 14.15 13.13 -0.54
N CYS A 24 14.93 12.33 0.18
CA CYS A 24 14.57 10.96 0.50
C CYS A 24 14.46 10.76 2.01
N VAL A 25 13.36 10.16 2.44
CA VAL A 25 13.14 9.72 3.81
C VAL A 25 13.03 8.20 3.80
N VAL A 26 13.79 7.55 4.65
CA VAL A 26 13.71 6.10 4.91
C VAL A 26 13.24 5.91 6.34
N VAL A 27 12.13 5.19 6.51
CA VAL A 27 11.62 4.79 7.83
C VAL A 27 11.83 3.30 7.98
N ASP A 28 12.61 2.90 8.98
CA ASP A 28 12.98 1.51 9.22
C ASP A 28 12.24 0.93 10.41
N ASN A 29 11.40 -0.07 10.13
CA ASN A 29 10.62 -0.84 11.10
C ASN A 29 11.36 -2.08 11.63
N THR A 30 12.68 -2.19 11.40
CA THR A 30 13.46 -3.32 11.90
C THR A 30 13.61 -3.25 13.41
N GLU A 31 13.53 -4.40 14.07
CA GLU A 31 13.59 -4.52 15.54
C GLU A 31 15.00 -4.22 16.09
N CYS A 32 16.04 -4.42 15.28
CA CYS A 32 17.41 -4.08 15.64
C CYS A 32 17.75 -2.72 15.05
N VAL A 33 18.04 -1.74 15.90
CA VAL A 33 18.44 -0.41 15.45
C VAL A 33 19.84 -0.48 14.86
N ALA A 34 19.95 -0.13 13.56
CA ALA A 34 21.21 0.16 12.90
C ALA A 34 21.29 1.68 12.63
N THR A 35 22.49 2.24 12.59
CA THR A 35 22.63 3.64 12.12
C THR A 35 22.61 3.71 10.60
N SER A 36 22.35 4.89 10.05
CA SER A 36 22.40 5.12 8.60
C SER A 36 23.76 4.74 8.01
N GLU A 37 24.85 5.01 8.72
CA GLU A 37 26.22 4.67 8.31
C GLU A 37 26.45 3.15 8.32
N GLN A 38 25.95 2.44 9.32
CA GLN A 38 26.05 0.98 9.39
C GLN A 38 25.30 0.28 8.26
N LEU A 39 24.18 0.84 7.82
CA LEU A 39 23.45 0.38 6.64
C LEU A 39 24.11 0.80 5.32
N GLY A 40 24.98 1.80 5.33
CA GLY A 40 25.59 2.38 4.12
C GLY A 40 24.61 3.27 3.33
N LEU A 41 23.68 3.93 4.03
CA LEU A 41 22.78 4.91 3.45
C LEU A 41 23.53 6.22 3.12
N ASP A 42 23.14 6.85 2.01
CA ASP A 42 23.64 8.15 1.60
C ASP A 42 23.32 9.19 2.70
N PRO A 43 24.31 10.05 3.11
CA PRO A 43 24.10 11.06 4.14
C PRO A 43 22.98 12.06 3.86
N GLN A 44 22.53 12.19 2.61
CA GLN A 44 21.39 13.03 2.24
C GLN A 44 20.03 12.41 2.60
N ILE A 45 20.00 11.12 2.96
CA ILE A 45 18.77 10.43 3.36
C ILE A 45 18.44 10.79 4.81
N THR A 46 17.23 11.29 5.03
CA THR A 46 16.68 11.37 6.37
C THR A 46 16.26 9.97 6.82
N TYR A 47 16.99 9.40 7.78
CA TYR A 47 16.76 8.04 8.27
C TYR A 47 16.08 8.06 9.63
N LEU A 48 14.96 7.35 9.74
CA LEU A 48 14.19 7.20 10.98
C LEU A 48 14.13 5.71 11.36
N ALA A 49 14.84 5.32 12.41
CA ALA A 49 14.84 3.94 12.92
C ALA A 49 13.83 3.81 14.06
N ASN A 50 12.83 2.96 13.90
CA ASN A 50 11.81 2.73 14.92
C ASN A 50 12.26 1.76 16.03
N GLY A 51 13.25 0.91 15.77
CA GLY A 51 13.70 -0.11 16.73
C GLY A 51 12.64 -1.19 17.05
N ALA A 52 11.53 -1.15 16.36
CA ALA A 52 10.43 -2.09 16.47
C ALA A 52 9.59 -2.08 15.18
N ASN A 53 8.88 -3.17 14.90
CA ASN A 53 7.92 -3.18 13.81
C ASN A 53 6.60 -2.53 14.27
N LEU A 54 6.44 -1.23 13.93
CA LEU A 54 5.25 -0.45 14.26
C LEU A 54 4.14 -0.57 13.20
N GLY A 55 4.36 -1.35 12.15
CA GLY A 55 3.47 -1.51 11.00
C GLY A 55 3.67 -0.46 9.91
N ILE A 56 3.17 -0.79 8.72
CA ILE A 56 3.35 0.05 7.52
C ILE A 56 2.65 1.41 7.66
N ALA A 57 1.49 1.46 8.31
CA ALA A 57 0.72 2.69 8.48
C ALA A 57 1.48 3.73 9.29
N THR A 58 2.07 3.34 10.43
CA THR A 58 2.88 4.22 11.28
C THR A 58 4.13 4.70 10.53
N ALA A 59 4.83 3.80 9.85
CA ALA A 59 6.02 4.17 9.08
C ALA A 59 5.68 5.17 7.95
N LEU A 60 4.57 4.96 7.23
CA LEU A 60 4.09 5.90 6.22
C LEU A 60 3.78 7.26 6.83
N ASN A 61 3.09 7.31 7.96
CA ASN A 61 2.74 8.55 8.64
C ASN A 61 4.00 9.34 9.05
N GLN A 62 4.99 8.67 9.64
CA GLN A 62 6.26 9.28 10.03
C GLN A 62 6.99 9.88 8.83
N GLY A 63 7.18 9.12 7.76
CA GLY A 63 7.89 9.60 6.57
C GLY A 63 7.15 10.69 5.81
N ILE A 64 5.81 10.63 5.74
CA ILE A 64 4.99 11.68 5.12
C ILE A 64 5.07 12.98 5.93
N ASN A 65 4.99 12.90 7.25
CA ASN A 65 5.11 14.07 8.11
C ASN A 65 6.49 14.71 8.00
N CYS A 66 7.57 13.91 7.97
CA CYS A 66 8.93 14.40 7.76
C CYS A 66 9.06 15.16 6.42
N LEU A 67 8.55 14.62 5.31
CA LEU A 67 8.54 15.31 4.02
C LEU A 67 7.71 16.60 4.05
N LYS A 68 6.58 16.59 4.74
CA LYS A 68 5.73 17.76 4.89
C LYS A 68 6.45 18.87 5.68
N GLU A 69 7.11 18.53 6.79
CA GLU A 69 7.91 19.45 7.59
C GLU A 69 9.10 20.02 6.81
N ALA A 70 9.67 19.24 5.90
CA ALA A 70 10.69 19.67 4.94
C ALA A 70 10.16 20.57 3.81
N GLY A 71 8.86 20.94 3.82
CA GLY A 71 8.26 21.82 2.82
C GLY A 71 7.92 21.16 1.48
N CYS A 72 7.97 19.84 1.39
CA CYS A 72 7.55 19.13 0.18
C CYS A 72 6.06 19.34 -0.11
N THR A 73 5.69 19.42 -1.38
CA THR A 73 4.28 19.59 -1.81
C THR A 73 3.60 18.26 -2.15
N CYS A 74 4.40 17.23 -2.43
CA CYS A 74 3.95 15.86 -2.67
C CYS A 74 4.93 14.85 -2.11
N ALA A 75 4.49 13.61 -1.94
CA ALA A 75 5.30 12.49 -1.50
C ALA A 75 5.13 11.29 -2.43
N LEU A 76 6.23 10.84 -3.05
CA LEU A 76 6.30 9.55 -3.71
C LEU A 76 6.53 8.47 -2.65
N LEU A 77 5.71 7.42 -2.66
CA LEU A 77 5.71 6.35 -1.65
C LEU A 77 6.21 5.05 -2.30
N PHE A 78 7.17 4.38 -1.68
CA PHE A 78 7.73 3.14 -2.20
C PHE A 78 7.95 2.12 -1.09
N ASP A 79 7.75 0.86 -1.43
CA ASP A 79 8.26 -0.27 -0.66
C ASP A 79 9.77 -0.43 -0.93
N GLN A 80 10.49 -1.11 -0.05
CA GLN A 80 11.95 -1.27 -0.14
C GLN A 80 12.43 -2.02 -1.39
N ASP A 81 11.57 -2.84 -1.98
CA ASP A 81 11.82 -3.66 -3.16
C ASP A 81 11.35 -3.01 -4.48
N SER A 82 10.77 -1.82 -4.41
CA SER A 82 10.26 -1.10 -5.58
C SER A 82 11.37 -0.58 -6.47
N GLU A 83 11.20 -0.74 -7.79
CA GLU A 83 12.14 -0.25 -8.81
C GLU A 83 11.45 0.73 -9.77
N PRO A 84 11.22 1.98 -9.35
CA PRO A 84 10.62 2.97 -10.23
C PRO A 84 11.57 3.36 -11.37
N SER A 85 11.02 3.49 -12.58
CA SER A 85 11.75 4.05 -13.72
C SER A 85 12.00 5.55 -13.55
N SER A 86 13.03 6.08 -14.19
CA SER A 86 13.30 7.53 -14.22
C SER A 86 12.11 8.32 -14.77
N GLN A 87 11.40 7.74 -15.75
CA GLN A 87 10.19 8.32 -16.30
C GLN A 87 9.10 8.46 -15.23
N LEU A 88 8.80 7.40 -14.47
CA LEU A 88 7.80 7.43 -13.41
C LEU A 88 8.12 8.48 -12.36
N LEU A 89 9.38 8.55 -11.93
CA LEU A 89 9.84 9.52 -10.93
C LEU A 89 9.68 10.96 -11.39
N ALA A 90 9.91 11.26 -12.66
CA ALA A 90 9.80 12.60 -13.21
C ALA A 90 8.35 12.97 -13.56
N GLU A 91 7.62 12.07 -14.22
CA GLU A 91 6.31 12.41 -14.78
C GLU A 91 5.19 12.35 -13.75
N LEU A 92 5.22 11.43 -12.78
CA LEU A 92 4.11 11.28 -11.83
C LEU A 92 3.89 12.55 -10.99
N PRO A 93 4.92 13.18 -10.37
CA PRO A 93 4.75 14.47 -9.68
C PRO A 93 4.31 15.61 -10.60
N ALA A 94 4.77 15.61 -11.87
CA ALA A 94 4.36 16.59 -12.85
C ALA A 94 2.87 16.46 -13.21
N VAL A 95 2.38 15.22 -13.42
CA VAL A 95 0.95 14.95 -13.64
C VAL A 95 0.14 15.38 -12.42
N LEU A 96 0.59 15.08 -11.20
CA LEU A 96 -0.10 15.56 -9.98
C LEU A 96 -0.20 17.08 -9.96
N SER A 97 0.89 17.77 -10.32
CA SER A 97 0.91 19.24 -10.35
C SER A 97 -0.09 19.82 -11.34
N VAL A 98 -0.28 19.21 -12.49
CA VAL A 98 -1.29 19.60 -13.50
C VAL A 98 -2.70 19.30 -12.99
N GLU A 99 -2.93 18.10 -12.48
CA GLU A 99 -4.27 17.67 -12.09
C GLU A 99 -4.78 18.42 -10.84
N ARG A 100 -3.93 18.79 -9.88
CA ARG A 100 -4.33 19.61 -8.73
C ARG A 100 -4.70 21.04 -9.09
N VAL A 101 -4.20 21.59 -10.21
CA VAL A 101 -4.64 22.89 -10.72
C VAL A 101 -6.05 22.80 -11.32
N ARG A 102 -6.37 21.68 -11.97
CA ARG A 102 -7.70 21.41 -12.52
C ARG A 102 -8.73 21.07 -11.44
N ASN A 103 -8.28 20.37 -10.41
CA ASN A 103 -9.11 19.95 -9.29
C ASN A 103 -8.26 19.85 -8.01
N ASP A 104 -8.42 20.77 -7.10
CA ASP A 104 -7.70 20.84 -5.82
C ASP A 104 -8.00 19.67 -4.87
N ARG A 105 -9.07 18.90 -5.18
CA ARG A 105 -9.43 17.68 -4.43
C ARG A 105 -8.68 16.44 -4.88
N VAL A 106 -7.74 16.51 -5.83
CA VAL A 106 -6.89 15.36 -6.16
C VAL A 106 -5.93 15.08 -5.01
N ALA A 107 -6.13 13.93 -4.35
CA ALA A 107 -5.40 13.54 -3.15
C ALA A 107 -4.25 12.58 -3.45
N LEU A 108 -4.43 11.67 -4.37
CA LEU A 108 -3.47 10.62 -4.69
C LEU A 108 -3.51 10.31 -6.18
N ILE A 109 -2.35 10.13 -6.77
CA ILE A 109 -2.23 9.56 -8.11
C ILE A 109 -1.24 8.40 -8.10
N GLY A 110 -1.38 7.47 -9.03
CA GLY A 110 -0.44 6.35 -9.12
C GLY A 110 -0.44 5.67 -10.47
N PRO A 111 0.66 4.95 -10.81
CA PRO A 111 0.79 4.24 -12.05
C PRO A 111 -0.09 2.99 -12.09
N ALA A 112 -0.22 2.38 -13.26
CA ALA A 112 -0.64 1.00 -13.34
C ALA A 112 0.53 0.10 -12.93
N TYR A 113 0.27 -0.87 -12.06
CA TYR A 113 1.31 -1.80 -11.66
C TYR A 113 1.25 -3.09 -12.48
N GLU A 114 2.41 -3.69 -12.66
CA GLU A 114 2.60 -4.91 -13.42
C GLU A 114 3.26 -5.97 -12.55
N ASP A 115 2.63 -7.15 -12.45
CA ASP A 115 3.20 -8.34 -11.85
C ASP A 115 3.14 -9.48 -12.88
N LEU A 116 4.27 -9.76 -13.50
CA LEU A 116 4.39 -10.81 -14.51
C LEU A 116 4.08 -12.20 -13.95
N ARG A 117 4.30 -12.43 -12.65
CA ARG A 117 3.98 -13.68 -11.97
C ARG A 117 2.47 -13.90 -11.81
N LEU A 118 1.69 -12.81 -11.75
CA LEU A 118 0.25 -12.83 -11.58
C LEU A 118 -0.53 -12.61 -12.88
N GLY A 119 0.14 -12.40 -14.01
CA GLY A 119 -0.50 -12.32 -15.31
C GLY A 119 -0.43 -10.95 -16.00
N GLY A 120 0.50 -10.09 -15.61
CA GLY A 120 0.79 -8.82 -16.30
C GLY A 120 0.18 -7.62 -15.61
N VAL A 121 -0.32 -6.64 -16.40
CA VAL A 121 -0.79 -5.37 -15.88
C VAL A 121 -2.11 -5.50 -15.15
N ALA A 122 -2.14 -5.11 -13.89
CA ALA A 122 -3.34 -5.15 -13.08
C ALA A 122 -4.31 -4.03 -13.46
N PRO A 123 -5.62 -4.32 -13.59
CA PRO A 123 -6.62 -3.29 -13.81
C PRO A 123 -6.78 -2.41 -12.57
N PHE A 124 -7.05 -1.13 -12.78
CA PHE A 124 -7.52 -0.25 -11.73
C PHE A 124 -8.90 -0.70 -11.22
N VAL A 125 -9.24 -0.28 -10.00
CA VAL A 125 -10.48 -0.66 -9.34
C VAL A 125 -11.38 0.55 -9.15
N ARG A 126 -12.67 0.40 -9.50
CA ARG A 126 -13.75 1.31 -9.13
C ARG A 126 -14.83 0.55 -8.38
N PHE A 127 -15.41 1.20 -7.38
CA PHE A 127 -16.51 0.63 -6.60
C PHE A 127 -17.84 0.97 -7.28
N GLY A 128 -18.46 -0.04 -7.91
CA GLY A 128 -19.83 0.09 -8.38
C GLY A 128 -20.82 -0.04 -7.21
N TYR A 129 -22.12 -0.11 -7.50
CA TYR A 129 -23.13 -0.22 -6.45
C TYR A 129 -23.00 -1.50 -5.61
N LEU A 130 -22.94 -2.66 -6.26
CA LEU A 130 -22.83 -3.96 -5.59
C LEU A 130 -21.56 -4.75 -5.98
N LYS A 131 -20.87 -4.38 -7.04
CA LYS A 131 -19.71 -5.11 -7.57
C LYS A 131 -18.56 -4.17 -7.87
N LEU A 132 -17.35 -4.66 -7.68
CA LEU A 132 -16.15 -3.98 -8.13
C LEU A 132 -16.10 -3.95 -9.66
N LYS A 133 -15.76 -2.79 -10.22
CA LYS A 133 -15.49 -2.60 -11.64
C LYS A 133 -13.98 -2.57 -11.86
N ARG A 134 -13.53 -3.31 -12.85
CA ARG A 134 -12.13 -3.30 -13.29
C ARG A 134 -12.00 -2.35 -14.47
N VAL A 135 -11.12 -1.37 -14.35
CA VAL A 135 -10.82 -0.39 -15.40
C VAL A 135 -9.46 -0.73 -15.98
N GLN A 136 -9.43 -1.13 -17.24
CA GLN A 136 -8.18 -1.46 -17.91
C GLN A 136 -7.32 -0.19 -18.02
N PRO A 137 -6.01 -0.26 -17.68
CA PRO A 137 -5.12 0.88 -17.74
C PRO A 137 -4.67 1.15 -19.17
N THR A 138 -5.58 1.71 -19.97
CA THR A 138 -5.38 2.09 -21.38
C THR A 138 -5.48 3.58 -21.57
N GLY A 139 -4.79 4.12 -22.58
CA GLY A 139 -4.77 5.55 -22.88
C GLY A 139 -3.70 6.33 -22.13
N GLN A 140 -3.65 7.64 -22.38
CA GLN A 140 -2.62 8.53 -21.83
C GLN A 140 -3.13 9.41 -20.68
N GLN A 141 -4.43 9.64 -20.60
CA GLN A 141 -5.02 10.54 -19.62
C GLN A 141 -5.23 9.83 -18.27
N PRO A 142 -5.04 10.55 -17.16
CA PRO A 142 -5.42 10.04 -15.83
C PRO A 142 -6.89 9.65 -15.78
N VAL A 143 -7.20 8.57 -15.09
CA VAL A 143 -8.57 8.05 -14.93
C VAL A 143 -8.93 8.00 -13.45
N GLU A 144 -10.14 8.42 -13.12
CA GLU A 144 -10.63 8.34 -11.75
C GLU A 144 -10.78 6.88 -11.32
N VAL A 145 -10.23 6.57 -10.15
CA VAL A 145 -10.25 5.24 -9.54
C VAL A 145 -10.60 5.35 -8.05
N ASP A 146 -10.96 4.25 -7.44
CA ASP A 146 -11.36 4.30 -6.02
C ASP A 146 -10.26 3.80 -5.08
N PHE A 147 -9.23 3.17 -5.64
CA PHE A 147 -8.15 2.59 -4.87
C PHE A 147 -6.87 2.49 -5.70
N LEU A 148 -5.76 2.82 -5.07
CA LEU A 148 -4.39 2.58 -5.54
C LEU A 148 -3.58 1.95 -4.41
N ILE A 149 -2.61 1.12 -4.76
CA ILE A 149 -1.61 0.65 -3.79
C ILE A 149 -0.67 1.80 -3.42
N THR A 150 -0.13 1.76 -2.21
CA THR A 150 0.79 2.79 -1.71
C THR A 150 2.07 2.83 -2.55
N SER A 151 2.66 1.67 -2.84
CA SER A 151 3.91 1.61 -3.59
C SER A 151 3.77 2.19 -5.00
N GLY A 152 4.62 3.15 -5.33
CA GLY A 152 4.61 3.89 -6.59
C GLY A 152 3.61 5.03 -6.66
N SER A 153 2.78 5.27 -5.63
CA SER A 153 1.82 6.38 -5.67
C SER A 153 2.46 7.72 -5.25
N CYS A 154 1.87 8.81 -5.73
CA CYS A 154 2.24 10.17 -5.42
C CYS A 154 1.11 10.86 -4.65
N LEU A 155 1.36 11.16 -3.39
CA LEU A 155 0.41 11.78 -2.47
C LEU A 155 0.49 13.31 -2.55
N ASN A 156 -0.64 13.98 -2.64
CA ASN A 156 -0.76 15.43 -2.51
C ASN A 156 -0.77 15.84 -1.03
N LEU A 157 0.34 16.43 -0.55
CA LEU A 157 0.49 16.78 0.87
C LEU A 157 -0.44 17.92 1.32
N ALA A 158 -0.97 18.72 0.39
CA ALA A 158 -1.96 19.75 0.73
C ALA A 158 -3.28 19.13 1.24
N THR A 159 -3.64 17.93 0.79
CA THR A 159 -4.88 17.25 1.20
C THR A 159 -4.72 16.40 2.45
N TRP A 160 -3.47 16.14 2.88
CA TRP A 160 -3.14 15.23 3.98
C TRP A 160 -3.85 15.56 5.30
N ALA A 161 -3.81 16.82 5.71
CA ALA A 161 -4.42 17.23 6.99
C ALA A 161 -5.93 17.06 7.00
N ALA A 162 -6.60 17.31 5.87
CA ALA A 162 -8.06 17.22 5.75
C ALA A 162 -8.57 15.77 5.67
N ILE A 163 -7.81 14.90 5.00
CA ILE A 163 -8.13 13.48 4.90
C ILE A 163 -7.75 12.77 6.20
N GLY A 164 -6.62 13.13 6.79
CA GLY A 164 -6.01 12.52 7.96
C GLY A 164 -4.97 11.45 7.61
N PRO A 165 -4.15 11.03 8.60
CA PRO A 165 -3.07 10.07 8.42
C PRO A 165 -3.60 8.67 8.05
N MET A 166 -2.70 7.79 7.64
CA MET A 166 -3.00 6.36 7.48
C MET A 166 -3.47 5.78 8.82
N ASP A 167 -4.39 4.83 8.76
CA ASP A 167 -4.94 4.23 9.98
C ASP A 167 -3.97 3.21 10.59
N GLU A 168 -3.27 3.62 11.63
CA GLU A 168 -2.27 2.80 12.33
C GLU A 168 -2.86 1.55 13.01
N SER A 169 -4.18 1.59 13.30
CA SER A 169 -4.89 0.46 13.88
C SER A 169 -4.84 -0.79 12.98
N LEU A 170 -4.68 -0.60 11.68
CA LEU A 170 -4.59 -1.68 10.68
C LEU A 170 -3.23 -2.37 10.69
N PHE A 171 -2.16 -1.71 11.09
CA PHE A 171 -0.79 -2.23 11.10
C PHE A 171 -0.24 -2.57 9.71
N ILE A 172 -0.81 -3.54 9.00
CA ILE A 172 -0.49 -3.97 7.62
C ILE A 172 -1.74 -4.52 6.95
N ASP A 173 -1.76 -4.54 5.61
CA ASP A 173 -2.88 -4.90 4.74
C ASP A 173 -4.10 -3.96 4.85
N PHE A 174 -4.63 -3.55 3.72
CA PHE A 174 -5.73 -2.60 3.56
C PHE A 174 -5.49 -1.17 4.05
N VAL A 175 -4.28 -0.80 4.42
CA VAL A 175 -3.94 0.56 4.85
C VAL A 175 -4.17 1.56 3.71
N ASP A 176 -3.69 1.23 2.54
CA ASP A 176 -3.87 1.97 1.29
C ASP A 176 -5.34 2.04 0.84
N LEU A 177 -6.03 0.90 0.88
CA LEU A 177 -7.46 0.84 0.56
C LEU A 177 -8.28 1.73 1.50
N GLU A 178 -8.04 1.61 2.79
CA GLU A 178 -8.75 2.40 3.80
C GLU A 178 -8.57 3.89 3.54
N TRP A 179 -7.32 4.32 3.35
CA TRP A 179 -7.03 5.72 3.15
C TRP A 179 -7.69 6.27 1.87
N CYS A 180 -7.60 5.54 0.75
CA CYS A 180 -8.25 5.92 -0.50
C CYS A 180 -9.77 6.03 -0.35
N VAL A 181 -10.41 5.05 0.29
CA VAL A 181 -11.86 5.03 0.50
C VAL A 181 -12.30 6.17 1.42
N ARG A 182 -11.54 6.45 2.47
CA ARG A 182 -11.79 7.55 3.40
C ARG A 182 -11.60 8.91 2.71
N ALA A 183 -10.58 9.06 1.89
CA ALA A 183 -10.38 10.25 1.07
C ALA A 183 -11.60 10.49 0.17
N ARG A 184 -12.05 9.48 -0.54
CA ARG A 184 -13.23 9.56 -1.42
C ARG A 184 -14.52 9.88 -0.66
N SER A 185 -14.70 9.30 0.52
CA SER A 185 -15.88 9.61 1.36
C SER A 185 -15.93 11.07 1.81
N LYS A 186 -14.78 11.73 1.84
CA LYS A 186 -14.63 13.18 2.10
C LYS A 186 -14.67 14.04 0.83
N GLY A 187 -14.96 13.44 -0.33
CA GLY A 187 -15.04 14.13 -1.63
C GLY A 187 -13.71 14.40 -2.32
N TYR A 188 -12.62 13.73 -1.90
CA TYR A 188 -11.34 13.78 -2.58
C TYR A 188 -11.29 12.76 -3.73
N VAL A 189 -10.37 12.99 -4.67
CA VAL A 189 -10.23 12.20 -5.88
C VAL A 189 -8.91 11.42 -5.88
N VAL A 190 -8.98 10.19 -6.34
CA VAL A 190 -7.83 9.30 -6.57
C VAL A 190 -7.74 9.01 -8.06
N LEU A 191 -6.56 9.19 -8.67
CA LEU A 191 -6.37 9.05 -10.11
C LEU A 191 -5.34 7.97 -10.44
N GLY A 192 -5.72 7.03 -11.29
CA GLY A 192 -4.79 6.13 -11.95
C GLY A 192 -4.19 6.77 -13.20
N VAL A 193 -2.88 6.63 -13.41
CA VAL A 193 -2.16 7.14 -14.60
C VAL A 193 -1.80 5.96 -15.49
N PRO A 194 -2.61 5.64 -16.53
CA PRO A 194 -2.43 4.44 -17.34
C PRO A 194 -1.12 4.42 -18.14
N ALA A 195 -0.60 5.61 -18.48
CA ALA A 195 0.64 5.77 -19.24
C ALA A 195 1.89 5.36 -18.47
N LEU A 196 1.85 5.39 -17.13
CA LEU A 196 2.97 5.07 -16.27
C LEU A 196 2.83 3.66 -15.70
N ARG A 197 3.95 2.95 -15.61
CA ARG A 197 4.03 1.57 -15.10
C ARG A 197 4.99 1.48 -13.94
N LEU A 198 4.62 0.68 -12.95
CA LEU A 198 5.53 0.22 -11.91
C LEU A 198 5.56 -1.30 -11.95
N SER A 199 6.75 -1.89 -12.16
CA SER A 199 6.95 -3.31 -11.92
C SER A 199 6.97 -3.55 -10.41
N HIS A 200 6.08 -4.38 -9.93
CA HIS A 200 5.96 -4.67 -8.51
C HIS A 200 5.56 -6.12 -8.30
N GLU A 201 6.32 -6.81 -7.48
CA GLU A 201 6.06 -8.20 -7.11
C GLU A 201 5.21 -8.27 -5.84
N LEU A 202 3.95 -8.71 -5.96
CA LEU A 202 3.06 -8.82 -4.82
C LEU A 202 3.30 -10.10 -4.01
N GLY A 203 3.84 -9.95 -2.81
CA GLY A 203 4.04 -11.05 -1.86
C GLY A 203 5.13 -12.06 -2.24
N GLY A 204 5.23 -13.14 -1.47
CA GLY A 204 6.15 -14.24 -1.73
C GLY A 204 5.70 -15.13 -2.91
N GLU A 205 6.33 -16.31 -3.04
CA GLU A 205 6.04 -17.27 -4.10
C GLU A 205 4.53 -17.59 -4.19
N PRO A 206 3.89 -17.40 -5.38
CA PRO A 206 2.47 -17.64 -5.53
C PRO A 206 2.13 -19.13 -5.37
N VAL A 207 1.07 -19.43 -4.65
CA VAL A 207 0.51 -20.79 -4.57
C VAL A 207 -0.53 -20.95 -5.66
N GLN A 208 -0.42 -22.03 -6.45
CA GLN A 208 -1.39 -22.35 -7.50
C GLN A 208 -2.50 -23.24 -6.95
N VAL A 209 -3.75 -22.76 -7.07
CA VAL A 209 -4.94 -23.51 -6.64
C VAL A 209 -5.99 -23.43 -7.74
N PHE A 210 -6.43 -24.57 -8.27
CA PHE A 210 -7.40 -24.68 -9.37
C PHE A 210 -7.08 -23.76 -10.57
N GLY A 211 -5.82 -23.74 -11.00
CA GLY A 211 -5.36 -22.93 -12.14
C GLY A 211 -5.25 -21.43 -11.87
N ARG A 212 -5.55 -20.96 -10.65
CA ARG A 212 -5.36 -19.57 -10.23
C ARG A 212 -4.16 -19.43 -9.31
N ARG A 213 -3.44 -18.32 -9.44
CA ARG A 213 -2.30 -17.97 -8.58
C ARG A 213 -2.76 -17.08 -7.44
N TYR A 214 -2.37 -17.44 -6.23
CA TYR A 214 -2.62 -16.66 -5.00
C TYR A 214 -1.29 -16.25 -4.39
N PRO A 215 -1.10 -14.97 -4.00
CA PRO A 215 0.13 -14.54 -3.34
C PRO A 215 0.39 -15.36 -2.08
N GLY A 216 1.62 -15.85 -1.92
CA GLY A 216 2.06 -16.53 -0.72
C GLY A 216 2.33 -15.51 0.40
N HIS A 217 1.73 -15.72 1.57
CA HIS A 217 1.96 -14.88 2.75
C HIS A 217 2.16 -15.75 3.99
N SER A 218 2.80 -15.18 5.02
CA SER A 218 2.95 -15.85 6.31
C SER A 218 1.59 -16.00 7.02
N PRO A 219 1.44 -16.97 7.95
CA PRO A 219 0.23 -17.10 8.74
C PRO A 219 -0.15 -15.82 9.49
N VAL A 220 0.83 -15.10 10.03
CA VAL A 220 0.63 -13.82 10.73
C VAL A 220 0.05 -12.75 9.79
N ARG A 221 0.48 -12.71 8.53
CA ARG A 221 -0.10 -11.77 7.58
C ARG A 221 -1.56 -12.12 7.24
N HIS A 222 -1.91 -13.41 7.20
CA HIS A 222 -3.31 -13.82 7.06
C HIS A 222 -4.17 -13.38 8.27
N TYR A 223 -3.62 -13.38 9.49
CA TYR A 223 -4.31 -12.79 10.64
C TYR A 223 -4.70 -11.34 10.38
N TYR A 224 -3.76 -10.49 9.95
CA TYR A 224 -4.04 -9.09 9.65
C TYR A 224 -5.06 -8.93 8.51
N LEU A 225 -4.90 -9.71 7.42
CA LEU A 225 -5.82 -9.68 6.29
C LEU A 225 -7.28 -9.92 6.74
N PHE A 226 -7.53 -10.94 7.55
CA PHE A 226 -8.88 -11.25 8.02
C PHE A 226 -9.38 -10.27 9.08
N ARG A 227 -8.54 -9.86 10.03
CA ARG A 227 -8.87 -8.89 11.07
C ARG A 227 -9.30 -7.56 10.44
N ASN A 228 -8.49 -7.07 9.55
CA ASN A 228 -8.73 -5.77 8.92
C ASN A 228 -9.93 -5.81 7.96
N ALA A 229 -10.15 -6.91 7.24
CA ALA A 229 -11.34 -7.08 6.43
C ALA A 229 -12.62 -6.95 7.28
N VAL A 230 -12.69 -7.62 8.44
CA VAL A 230 -13.82 -7.51 9.38
C VAL A 230 -13.94 -6.08 9.92
N ALA A 231 -12.83 -5.45 10.32
CA ALA A 231 -12.83 -4.08 10.81
C ALA A 231 -13.35 -3.10 9.75
N LEU A 232 -12.92 -3.23 8.49
CA LEU A 232 -13.37 -2.36 7.40
C LEU A 232 -14.83 -2.59 6.99
N ILE A 233 -15.32 -3.82 7.04
CA ILE A 233 -16.75 -4.12 6.79
C ILE A 233 -17.65 -3.34 7.75
N ARG A 234 -17.21 -3.09 8.98
CA ARG A 234 -17.97 -2.37 10.01
C ARG A 234 -17.92 -0.85 9.84
N ARG A 235 -17.03 -0.29 9.01
CA ARG A 235 -16.90 1.16 8.80
C ARG A 235 -17.98 1.69 7.85
N GLY A 236 -18.68 2.75 8.26
CA GLY A 236 -19.81 3.32 7.51
C GLY A 236 -19.42 3.87 6.14
N TYR A 237 -18.23 4.47 6.03
CA TYR A 237 -17.74 5.08 4.79
C TYR A 237 -17.18 4.08 3.75
N VAL A 238 -16.97 2.82 4.13
CA VAL A 238 -16.49 1.79 3.19
C VAL A 238 -17.65 1.34 2.28
N PRO A 239 -17.46 1.33 0.94
CA PRO A 239 -18.52 1.03 -0.01
C PRO A 239 -19.09 -0.37 0.12
N LEU A 240 -20.42 -0.50 -0.07
CA LEU A 240 -21.11 -1.78 -0.01
C LEU A 240 -20.59 -2.80 -1.03
N SER A 241 -20.18 -2.35 -2.21
CA SER A 241 -19.59 -3.21 -3.24
C SER A 241 -18.28 -3.87 -2.81
N TRP A 242 -17.45 -3.16 -2.02
CA TRP A 242 -16.26 -3.76 -1.44
C TRP A 242 -16.63 -4.73 -0.33
N LYS A 243 -17.53 -4.33 0.58
CA LYS A 243 -17.99 -5.18 1.70
C LYS A 243 -18.58 -6.50 1.20
N SER A 244 -19.49 -6.44 0.23
CA SER A 244 -20.11 -7.64 -0.34
C SER A 244 -19.08 -8.57 -1.01
N THR A 245 -18.13 -7.97 -1.72
CA THR A 245 -17.04 -8.71 -2.36
C THR A 245 -16.15 -9.40 -1.32
N GLU A 246 -15.78 -8.71 -0.23
CA GLU A 246 -14.95 -9.30 0.83
C GLU A 246 -15.71 -10.36 1.63
N LEU A 247 -16.99 -10.17 1.92
CA LEU A 247 -17.82 -11.21 2.57
C LEU A 247 -17.85 -12.51 1.77
N VAL A 248 -17.90 -12.44 0.43
CA VAL A 248 -17.83 -13.61 -0.43
C VAL A 248 -16.41 -14.20 -0.50
N LYS A 249 -15.38 -13.34 -0.55
CA LYS A 249 -13.99 -13.80 -0.65
C LYS A 249 -13.45 -14.41 0.64
N MET A 250 -13.87 -13.93 1.81
CA MET A 250 -13.35 -14.38 3.10
C MET A 250 -13.49 -15.91 3.30
N PRO A 251 -14.65 -16.55 3.14
CA PRO A 251 -14.76 -18.01 3.29
C PRO A 251 -13.95 -18.76 2.24
N ILE A 252 -13.87 -18.26 1.01
CA ILE A 252 -13.05 -18.86 -0.05
C ILE A 252 -11.58 -18.80 0.30
N ARG A 253 -11.08 -17.64 0.75
CA ARG A 253 -9.69 -17.49 1.21
C ARG A 253 -9.40 -18.39 2.41
N LEU A 254 -10.31 -18.47 3.37
CA LEU A 254 -10.14 -19.32 4.55
C LEU A 254 -9.97 -20.79 4.14
N ALA A 255 -10.79 -21.28 3.21
CA ALA A 255 -10.67 -22.62 2.67
C ALA A 255 -9.35 -22.83 1.91
N ILE A 256 -8.96 -21.89 1.04
CA ILE A 256 -7.71 -21.97 0.28
C ILE A 256 -6.50 -22.01 1.24
N TYR A 257 -6.45 -21.11 2.20
CA TYR A 257 -5.30 -20.98 3.12
C TYR A 257 -5.22 -22.16 4.08
N GLY A 258 -6.36 -22.66 4.57
CA GLY A 258 -6.41 -23.82 5.46
C GLY A 258 -6.15 -25.17 4.78
N LEU A 259 -6.41 -25.29 3.47
CA LEU A 259 -6.26 -26.55 2.76
C LEU A 259 -4.99 -26.65 1.91
N PHE A 260 -4.57 -25.54 1.28
CA PHE A 260 -3.53 -25.56 0.26
C PHE A 260 -2.22 -24.86 0.68
N MET A 261 -2.23 -23.97 1.68
CA MET A 261 -1.01 -23.29 2.15
C MET A 261 -0.39 -24.01 3.34
N ARG A 262 0.91 -24.26 3.32
CA ARG A 262 1.65 -24.86 4.45
C ARG A 262 2.33 -23.78 5.31
N PRO A 263 2.32 -23.93 6.64
CA PRO A 263 1.67 -24.96 7.47
C PRO A 263 0.16 -24.69 7.65
N ARG A 264 -0.68 -25.61 7.19
CA ARG A 264 -2.14 -25.46 7.06
C ARG A 264 -2.82 -25.01 8.35
N LEU A 265 -2.52 -25.69 9.44
CA LEU A 265 -3.16 -25.41 10.74
C LEU A 265 -2.83 -24.02 11.28
N ALA A 266 -1.59 -23.55 11.06
CA ALA A 266 -1.18 -22.21 11.45
C ALA A 266 -1.93 -21.14 10.64
N HIS A 267 -2.07 -21.31 9.32
CA HIS A 267 -2.85 -20.40 8.49
C HIS A 267 -4.33 -20.35 8.91
N LEU A 268 -4.94 -21.52 9.15
CA LEU A 268 -6.33 -21.60 9.60
C LEU A 268 -6.51 -20.92 10.97
N ARG A 269 -5.65 -21.26 11.96
CA ARG A 269 -5.71 -20.69 13.30
C ARG A 269 -5.55 -19.17 13.27
N MET A 270 -4.57 -18.65 12.52
CA MET A 270 -4.32 -17.21 12.45
C MET A 270 -5.43 -16.47 11.73
N SER A 271 -6.00 -17.05 10.67
CA SER A 271 -7.15 -16.47 9.96
C SER A 271 -8.39 -16.39 10.87
N LEU A 272 -8.72 -17.46 11.59
CA LEU A 272 -9.85 -17.48 12.53
C LEU A 272 -9.64 -16.52 13.70
N LEU A 273 -8.42 -16.44 14.23
CA LEU A 273 -8.05 -15.47 15.26
C LEU A 273 -8.21 -14.04 14.74
N GLY A 274 -7.80 -13.78 13.50
CA GLY A 274 -8.01 -12.49 12.84
C GLY A 274 -9.49 -12.12 12.74
N ILE A 275 -10.33 -13.03 12.29
CA ILE A 275 -11.79 -12.83 12.25
C ILE A 275 -12.32 -12.47 13.63
N TRP A 276 -11.98 -13.24 14.65
CA TRP A 276 -12.41 -13.01 16.04
C TRP A 276 -11.96 -11.63 16.55
N HIS A 277 -10.68 -11.30 16.39
CA HIS A 277 -10.13 -10.01 16.81
C HIS A 277 -10.76 -8.83 16.05
N GLY A 278 -11.09 -9.01 14.76
CA GLY A 278 -11.83 -8.01 13.99
C GLY A 278 -13.24 -7.74 14.56
N PHE A 279 -13.93 -8.79 15.02
CA PHE A 279 -15.24 -8.64 15.65
C PHE A 279 -15.19 -7.95 17.01
N ILE A 280 -14.22 -8.28 17.86
CA ILE A 280 -14.07 -7.62 19.18
C ILE A 280 -13.35 -6.26 19.12
N GLY A 281 -12.90 -5.82 17.91
CA GLY A 281 -12.28 -4.53 17.71
C GLY A 281 -10.82 -4.42 18.16
N ARG A 282 -10.10 -5.55 18.28
CA ARG A 282 -8.66 -5.52 18.57
C ARG A 282 -7.90 -4.88 17.42
N ALA A 283 -7.04 -3.92 17.72
CA ALA A 283 -6.30 -3.10 16.76
C ALA A 283 -4.78 -3.19 16.97
N GLY A 284 -3.99 -2.66 16.02
CA GLY A 284 -2.54 -2.56 16.14
C GLY A 284 -1.82 -3.90 15.91
N ALA A 285 -0.65 -4.04 16.51
CA ALA A 285 0.16 -5.25 16.44
C ALA A 285 -0.52 -6.45 17.14
N LEU A 286 -0.18 -7.67 16.69
CA LEU A 286 -0.70 -8.92 17.26
C LEU A 286 -0.08 -9.19 18.62
#